data_5862f5635f2fc64812daf753e0f59009
#
_entry.id   5862f5635f2fc64812daf753e0f59009
#
_cell.length_a   1.000
_cell.length_b   1.000
_cell.length_c   1.000
_cell.angle_alpha   90.00
_cell.angle_beta   90.00
_cell.angle_gamma   90.00
#
_symmetry.space_group_name_H-M   'P 1'
#
loop_
_entity.id
_entity.type
_entity.pdbx_description
1 polymer ?
#
loop_
_entity_poly.entity_id
_entity_poly.type
_entity_poly.pdbx_seq_one_letter_code
_entity_poly.pdbx_strand_id
1 'polypeptide(L)'
;MKTNDHSNHAAIGRYFRRSFLVRALITGLVVCGPAGHALAAEPVVAPGIDTSWLDSSLSFEKRAAMLVSRMTLEEKAAQMQNAAPAIERLGVPAYDWWNEALHGVARAGGATVFPQAIGMAATFDVPLMDAVSNAISDEARAKHHEFAARGQRGRYQGLTFWSPNINIFRDPRWGRGQETYGEDPYLTSRMGLSFVRGLQGDDPVYRKLDATAKHFAVHSGPEADRHHFDVHPSKADLYDTYFPAFEALVKEGDVDAVMGAYNRVYGESASASQFLLRDVLRRDWGFKGYVMSDCWAVDDIWKNH
;
A
#
# COMPACT_ATOMS: atom_id res chain seq x y z
N MET A 1 54.57 28.12 -25.86
CA MET A 1 55.17 29.38 -25.41
C MET A 1 54.45 29.82 -24.15
N LYS A 2 55.19 29.81 -23.01
CA LYS A 2 54.91 30.37 -21.66
C LYS A 2 53.67 29.75 -20.91
N THR A 3 53.80 28.82 -20.00
CA THR A 3 54.27 28.74 -18.59
C THR A 3 53.86 29.90 -17.71
N ASN A 4 53.08 29.55 -16.68
CA ASN A 4 53.20 29.96 -15.25
C ASN A 4 51.95 29.41 -14.54
N ASP A 5 52.02 28.44 -13.73
CA ASP A 5 52.55 28.12 -12.41
C ASP A 5 52.40 29.24 -11.41
N HIS A 6 51.53 29.03 -10.41
CA HIS A 6 51.78 29.44 -9.02
C HIS A 6 50.77 28.80 -8.07
N SER A 7 51.30 27.80 -7.38
CA SER A 7 50.88 27.29 -6.08
C SER A 7 50.63 28.40 -5.04
N ASN A 8 49.63 28.21 -4.20
CA ASN A 8 49.74 28.66 -2.80
C ASN A 8 49.00 27.72 -1.85
N HIS A 9 49.80 27.06 -1.07
CA HIS A 9 49.46 26.32 0.14
C HIS A 9 49.31 27.31 1.33
N ALA A 10 48.56 26.82 2.30
CA ALA A 10 48.57 27.11 3.73
C ALA A 10 47.65 28.23 4.26
N ALA A 11 46.70 27.85 5.12
CA ALA A 11 46.89 28.06 6.55
C ALA A 11 45.77 27.36 7.35
N ILE A 12 46.19 26.33 8.08
CA ILE A 12 45.50 25.73 9.19
C ILE A 12 45.59 26.67 10.39
N GLY A 13 44.47 27.15 10.91
CA GLY A 13 44.38 27.94 12.13
C GLY A 13 43.55 27.22 13.18
N ARG A 14 44.23 26.54 14.10
CA ARG A 14 43.64 25.96 15.32
C ARG A 14 43.12 27.07 16.24
N TYR A 15 41.91 26.93 16.75
CA TYR A 15 41.53 27.55 18.01
C TYR A 15 40.94 26.48 18.94
N PHE A 16 41.76 26.07 19.89
CA PHE A 16 41.41 25.37 21.14
C PHE A 16 41.40 26.39 22.27
N ARG A 17 40.51 26.14 23.23
CA ARG A 17 40.41 26.64 24.63
C ARG A 17 39.36 27.73 24.84
N ARG A 18 38.45 27.64 25.78
CA ARG A 18 38.43 27.09 27.16
C ARG A 18 37.00 26.98 27.67
N SER A 19 36.73 25.85 28.28
CA SER A 19 35.97 25.52 29.50
C SER A 19 35.30 26.67 30.26
N PHE A 20 33.96 26.52 30.46
CA PHE A 20 33.36 26.87 31.75
C PHE A 20 32.32 25.81 32.10
N LEU A 21 32.64 25.03 33.14
CA LEU A 21 31.71 24.15 33.86
C LEU A 21 30.76 25.03 34.68
N VAL A 22 29.47 24.91 34.43
CA VAL A 22 28.47 25.23 35.45
C VAL A 22 27.67 23.93 35.66
N ARG A 23 27.96 23.26 36.79
CA ARG A 23 27.16 22.18 37.35
C ARG A 23 25.94 22.82 38.01
N ALA A 24 24.77 22.69 37.40
CA ALA A 24 23.52 22.82 38.12
C ALA A 24 22.96 21.41 38.34
N LEU A 25 23.08 20.93 39.60
CA LEU A 25 22.32 19.77 40.06
C LEU A 25 20.84 20.18 40.13
N ILE A 26 20.05 19.72 39.20
CA ILE A 26 18.60 19.65 39.38
C ILE A 26 18.24 18.19 39.62
N THR A 27 18.05 17.83 40.88
CA THR A 27 17.46 16.58 41.31
C THR A 27 15.96 16.63 40.97
N GLY A 28 15.62 16.29 39.72
CA GLY A 28 14.24 16.08 39.31
C GLY A 28 13.82 14.66 39.70
N LEU A 29 12.94 14.56 40.67
CA LEU A 29 12.23 13.32 41.01
C LEU A 29 11.36 12.95 39.81
N VAL A 30 11.79 11.98 38.99
CA VAL A 30 10.92 11.37 37.96
C VAL A 30 9.98 10.42 38.70
N VAL A 31 8.78 10.91 38.99
CA VAL A 31 7.67 10.04 39.37
C VAL A 31 7.23 9.31 38.09
N CYS A 32 7.69 8.07 37.89
CA CYS A 32 7.10 7.15 36.94
C CYS A 32 5.67 6.82 37.42
N GLY A 33 4.70 7.58 36.98
CA GLY A 33 3.29 7.17 37.01
C GLY A 33 3.11 5.96 36.09
N PRO A 34 2.17 5.04 36.40
CA PRO A 34 1.88 3.92 35.53
C PRO A 34 1.47 4.47 34.15
N ALA A 35 2.12 3.96 33.11
CA ALA A 35 1.74 4.25 31.73
C ALA A 35 0.28 3.84 31.54
N GLY A 36 -0.60 4.80 31.62
CA GLY A 36 -2.00 4.61 31.28
C GLY A 36 -2.05 4.20 29.81
N HIS A 37 -2.48 2.98 29.55
CA HIS A 37 -2.88 2.57 28.23
C HIS A 37 -3.98 3.52 27.80
N ALA A 38 -3.72 4.40 26.86
CA ALA A 38 -4.74 5.19 26.21
C ALA A 38 -5.63 4.18 25.47
N LEU A 39 -6.71 3.80 26.11
CA LEU A 39 -7.81 3.09 25.43
C LEU A 39 -8.24 4.00 24.28
N ALA A 40 -8.18 3.48 23.05
CA ALA A 40 -8.74 4.17 21.91
C ALA A 40 -10.16 4.56 22.27
N ALA A 41 -10.49 5.85 22.18
CA ALA A 41 -11.85 6.32 22.47
C ALA A 41 -12.81 5.56 21.55
N GLU A 42 -13.77 4.86 22.14
CA GLU A 42 -14.83 4.22 21.38
C GLU A 42 -15.55 5.27 20.53
N PRO A 43 -15.94 4.95 19.29
CA PRO A 43 -16.68 5.89 18.46
C PRO A 43 -17.97 6.26 19.20
N VAL A 44 -18.14 7.55 19.49
CA VAL A 44 -19.39 8.06 20.08
C VAL A 44 -20.48 7.93 19.02
N VAL A 45 -21.27 6.88 19.11
CA VAL A 45 -22.41 6.65 18.22
C VAL A 45 -23.62 7.37 18.81
N ALA A 46 -24.37 8.10 17.96
CA ALA A 46 -25.56 8.80 18.40
C ALA A 46 -26.61 7.81 18.97
N PRO A 47 -27.36 8.17 20.00
CA PRO A 47 -28.39 7.30 20.57
C PRO A 47 -29.44 6.86 19.55
N GLY A 48 -29.71 5.54 19.50
CA GLY A 48 -30.70 4.96 18.60
C GLY A 48 -30.13 4.34 17.30
N ILE A 49 -28.82 4.43 17.08
CA ILE A 49 -28.18 3.74 15.96
C ILE A 49 -27.93 2.28 16.33
N ASP A 50 -28.37 1.35 15.46
CA ASP A 50 -28.06 -0.07 15.62
C ASP A 50 -26.62 -0.36 15.25
N THR A 51 -25.79 -0.56 16.26
CA THR A 51 -24.35 -0.86 16.16
C THR A 51 -24.03 -2.31 16.45
N SER A 52 -24.99 -3.22 16.43
CA SER A 52 -24.74 -4.62 16.72
C SER A 52 -23.75 -5.30 15.77
N TRP A 53 -23.51 -4.71 14.60
CA TRP A 53 -22.45 -5.12 13.68
C TRP A 53 -21.03 -4.80 14.19
N LEU A 54 -20.88 -3.95 15.22
CA LEU A 54 -19.59 -3.63 15.86
C LEU A 54 -19.18 -4.66 16.93
N ASP A 55 -20.04 -5.61 17.27
CA ASP A 55 -19.73 -6.66 18.26
C ASP A 55 -18.49 -7.47 17.84
N SER A 56 -17.38 -7.22 18.51
CA SER A 56 -16.10 -7.86 18.21
C SER A 56 -16.04 -9.35 18.58
N SER A 57 -17.03 -9.88 19.28
CA SER A 57 -17.16 -11.32 19.54
C SER A 57 -17.64 -12.10 18.32
N LEU A 58 -18.19 -11.41 17.31
CA LEU A 58 -18.64 -11.98 16.06
C LEU A 58 -17.51 -12.01 15.01
N SER A 59 -17.51 -12.99 14.11
CA SER A 59 -16.56 -13.00 13.00
C SER A 59 -16.75 -11.79 12.07
N PHE A 60 -15.70 -11.41 11.34
CA PHE A 60 -15.74 -10.30 10.39
C PHE A 60 -16.81 -10.49 9.31
N GLU A 61 -16.96 -11.72 8.79
CA GLU A 61 -17.97 -12.05 7.77
C GLU A 61 -19.39 -11.86 8.32
N LYS A 62 -19.64 -12.28 9.57
CA LYS A 62 -20.93 -12.10 10.20
C LYS A 62 -21.25 -10.62 10.43
N ARG A 63 -20.29 -9.87 10.92
CA ARG A 63 -20.40 -8.41 11.10
C ARG A 63 -20.66 -7.70 9.77
N ALA A 64 -19.91 -8.05 8.73
CA ALA A 64 -20.09 -7.49 7.38
C ALA A 64 -21.48 -7.85 6.82
N ALA A 65 -21.93 -9.11 6.94
CA ALA A 65 -23.24 -9.51 6.48
C ALA A 65 -24.38 -8.76 7.19
N MET A 66 -24.25 -8.57 8.51
CA MET A 66 -25.23 -7.77 9.30
C MET A 66 -25.29 -6.33 8.81
N LEU A 67 -24.15 -5.70 8.57
CA LEU A 67 -24.07 -4.32 8.08
C LEU A 67 -24.68 -4.21 6.67
N VAL A 68 -24.22 -5.05 5.72
CA VAL A 68 -24.67 -5.04 4.33
C VAL A 68 -26.17 -5.32 4.21
N SER A 69 -26.75 -6.17 5.06
CA SER A 69 -28.19 -6.46 5.05
C SER A 69 -29.07 -5.24 5.40
N ARG A 70 -28.49 -4.24 6.06
CA ARG A 70 -29.17 -3.01 6.46
C ARG A 70 -28.98 -1.84 5.50
N MET A 71 -28.02 -1.95 4.57
CA MET A 71 -27.76 -0.94 3.55
C MET A 71 -28.84 -0.94 2.47
N THR A 72 -29.24 0.24 2.02
CA THR A 72 -30.04 0.41 0.80
C THR A 72 -29.19 0.07 -0.43
N LEU A 73 -29.83 -0.05 -1.60
CA LEU A 73 -29.10 -0.29 -2.85
C LEU A 73 -28.17 0.88 -3.19
N GLU A 74 -28.62 2.11 -2.97
CA GLU A 74 -27.86 3.33 -3.23
C GLU A 74 -26.63 3.41 -2.30
N GLU A 75 -26.79 3.06 -1.02
CA GLU A 75 -25.68 3.00 -0.08
C GLU A 75 -24.66 1.94 -0.47
N LYS A 76 -25.10 0.75 -0.87
CA LYS A 76 -24.21 -0.31 -1.38
C LYS A 76 -23.43 0.17 -2.60
N ALA A 77 -24.11 0.82 -3.54
CA ALA A 77 -23.46 1.36 -4.74
C ALA A 77 -22.44 2.45 -4.40
N ALA A 78 -22.77 3.34 -3.45
CA ALA A 78 -21.88 4.41 -3.01
C ALA A 78 -20.63 3.86 -2.30
N GLN A 79 -20.75 2.74 -1.58
CA GLN A 79 -19.58 2.08 -0.96
C GLN A 79 -18.61 1.41 -1.96
N MET A 80 -19.01 1.26 -3.23
CA MET A 80 -18.13 0.71 -4.28
C MET A 80 -17.17 1.75 -4.86
N GLN A 81 -17.21 3.00 -4.41
CA GLN A 81 -16.29 4.05 -4.82
C GLN A 81 -15.08 4.12 -3.88
N ASN A 82 -13.94 4.61 -4.38
CA ASN A 82 -12.77 4.82 -3.52
C ASN A 82 -13.05 5.83 -2.39
N ALA A 83 -13.78 6.90 -2.65
CA ALA A 83 -14.25 7.84 -1.64
C ALA A 83 -15.64 7.38 -1.14
N ALA A 84 -15.67 6.34 -0.33
CA ALA A 84 -16.89 5.79 0.24
C ALA A 84 -17.49 6.77 1.28
N PRO A 85 -18.74 7.25 1.06
CA PRO A 85 -19.36 8.20 1.97
C PRO A 85 -19.75 7.55 3.30
N ALA A 86 -19.94 8.38 4.34
CA ALA A 86 -20.50 7.92 5.61
C ALA A 86 -21.93 7.40 5.43
N ILE A 87 -22.31 6.42 6.25
CA ILE A 87 -23.70 5.99 6.41
C ILE A 87 -24.08 6.27 7.86
N GLU A 88 -24.44 7.51 8.14
CA GLU A 88 -24.63 8.01 9.50
C GLU A 88 -25.68 7.20 10.28
N ARG A 89 -26.79 6.82 9.63
CA ARG A 89 -27.84 6.01 10.26
C ARG A 89 -27.40 4.60 10.70
N LEU A 90 -26.24 4.12 10.20
CA LEU A 90 -25.65 2.84 10.57
C LEU A 90 -24.34 3.01 11.37
N GLY A 91 -23.94 4.25 11.68
CA GLY A 91 -22.70 4.53 12.37
C GLY A 91 -21.44 4.20 11.56
N VAL A 92 -21.54 4.13 10.22
CA VAL A 92 -20.40 3.87 9.34
C VAL A 92 -19.74 5.20 8.98
N PRO A 93 -18.48 5.44 9.35
CA PRO A 93 -17.78 6.66 8.96
C PRO A 93 -17.43 6.65 7.47
N ALA A 94 -17.19 7.84 6.89
CA ALA A 94 -16.59 7.94 5.57
C ALA A 94 -15.19 7.29 5.54
N TYR A 95 -14.81 6.73 4.40
CA TYR A 95 -13.51 6.12 4.22
C TYR A 95 -13.02 6.31 2.78
N ASP A 96 -11.78 6.76 2.60
CA ASP A 96 -11.17 6.78 1.27
C ASP A 96 -10.15 5.65 1.16
N TRP A 97 -10.40 4.74 0.20
CA TRP A 97 -9.59 3.55 -0.06
C TRP A 97 -8.25 3.87 -0.71
N TRP A 98 -8.06 5.09 -1.23
CA TRP A 98 -6.87 5.47 -1.98
C TRP A 98 -5.75 5.97 -1.07
N ASN A 99 -4.79 5.11 -0.80
CA ASN A 99 -3.55 5.46 -0.12
C ASN A 99 -2.36 4.85 -0.87
N GLU A 100 -1.20 5.49 -0.80
CA GLU A 100 -0.02 5.14 -1.59
C GLU A 100 1.22 5.03 -0.70
N ALA A 101 2.01 3.96 -0.90
CA ALA A 101 3.24 3.74 -0.15
C ALA A 101 4.29 2.90 -0.91
N LEU A 102 4.53 3.17 -2.20
CA LEU A 102 5.49 2.40 -3.00
C LEU A 102 6.92 2.42 -2.43
N HIS A 103 7.34 3.52 -1.84
CA HIS A 103 8.65 3.67 -1.20
C HIS A 103 8.64 4.68 -0.02
N GLY A 104 7.58 4.65 0.76
CA GLY A 104 7.26 5.53 1.86
C GLY A 104 5.83 6.05 1.76
N VAL A 105 5.23 6.44 2.87
CA VAL A 105 3.86 6.97 2.87
C VAL A 105 3.79 8.24 2.02
N ALA A 106 2.96 8.21 0.98
CA ALA A 106 2.87 9.29 0.01
C ALA A 106 1.65 10.19 0.27
N ARG A 107 1.83 11.50 -0.02
CA ARG A 107 0.78 12.52 -0.08
C ARG A 107 -0.01 12.75 1.22
N ALA A 108 0.53 12.28 2.34
CA ALA A 108 -0.06 12.44 3.67
C ALA A 108 0.83 13.29 4.60
N GLY A 109 1.41 14.38 4.07
CA GLY A 109 2.43 15.19 4.76
C GLY A 109 3.82 14.57 4.74
N GLY A 110 4.71 14.99 5.63
CA GLY A 110 6.08 14.46 5.72
C GLY A 110 6.10 13.00 6.17
N ALA A 111 6.97 12.19 5.55
CA ALA A 111 7.23 10.80 5.90
C ALA A 111 8.65 10.43 5.50
N THR A 112 9.15 9.30 5.97
CA THR A 112 10.41 8.75 5.49
C THR A 112 10.28 8.35 4.02
N VAL A 113 11.22 8.83 3.19
CA VAL A 113 11.28 8.49 1.77
C VAL A 113 12.44 7.53 1.56
N PHE A 114 12.12 6.32 1.15
CA PHE A 114 13.08 5.29 0.78
C PHE A 114 13.42 5.39 -0.72
N PRO A 115 14.47 4.70 -1.20
CA PRO A 115 14.73 4.61 -2.63
C PRO A 115 13.52 4.08 -3.41
N GLN A 116 13.42 4.39 -4.69
CA GLN A 116 12.42 3.79 -5.58
C GLN A 116 12.47 2.26 -5.51
N ALA A 117 11.35 1.58 -5.75
CA ALA A 117 11.24 0.13 -5.64
C ALA A 117 12.32 -0.62 -6.43
N ILE A 118 12.63 -0.17 -7.65
CA ILE A 118 13.70 -0.75 -8.47
C ILE A 118 15.08 -0.65 -7.80
N GLY A 119 15.35 0.45 -7.10
CA GLY A 119 16.59 0.65 -6.34
C GLY A 119 16.67 -0.23 -5.09
N MET A 120 15.54 -0.40 -4.40
CA MET A 120 15.46 -1.32 -3.25
C MET A 120 15.65 -2.77 -3.70
N ALA A 121 15.05 -3.17 -4.82
CA ALA A 121 15.21 -4.53 -5.37
C ALA A 121 16.66 -4.82 -5.79
N ALA A 122 17.39 -3.82 -6.27
CA ALA A 122 18.80 -3.94 -6.66
C ALA A 122 19.75 -4.27 -5.49
N THR A 123 19.28 -4.18 -4.26
CA THR A 123 20.03 -4.64 -3.07
C THR A 123 20.05 -6.16 -2.95
N PHE A 124 19.09 -6.86 -3.52
CA PHE A 124 18.85 -8.30 -3.33
C PHE A 124 18.68 -8.69 -1.85
N ASP A 125 18.32 -7.73 -0.98
CA ASP A 125 18.25 -7.89 0.48
C ASP A 125 16.79 -7.93 0.94
N VAL A 126 16.25 -9.15 1.05
CA VAL A 126 14.87 -9.38 1.50
C VAL A 126 14.65 -8.95 2.95
N PRO A 127 15.58 -9.21 3.91
CA PRO A 127 15.48 -8.67 5.27
C PRO A 127 15.45 -7.14 5.34
N LEU A 128 16.24 -6.46 4.51
CA LEU A 128 16.18 -5.00 4.41
C LEU A 128 14.81 -4.53 3.92
N MET A 129 14.23 -5.20 2.92
CA MET A 129 12.88 -4.88 2.42
C MET A 129 11.83 -5.04 3.53
N ASP A 130 11.94 -6.07 4.36
CA ASP A 130 11.06 -6.27 5.52
C ASP A 130 11.16 -5.09 6.50
N ALA A 131 12.38 -4.69 6.86
CA ALA A 131 12.61 -3.56 7.76
C ALA A 131 12.03 -2.25 7.19
N VAL A 132 12.19 -2.00 5.88
CA VAL A 132 11.65 -0.83 5.18
C VAL A 132 10.11 -0.84 5.21
N SER A 133 9.49 -1.95 4.84
CA SER A 133 8.03 -2.06 4.80
C SER A 133 7.39 -1.97 6.19
N ASN A 134 8.05 -2.50 7.22
CA ASN A 134 7.63 -2.31 8.61
C ASN A 134 7.69 -0.84 9.03
N ALA A 135 8.77 -0.12 8.71
CA ALA A 135 8.86 1.31 8.99
C ALA A 135 7.76 2.11 8.28
N ILE A 136 7.48 1.80 7.01
CA ILE A 136 6.40 2.42 6.24
C ILE A 136 5.04 2.20 6.92
N SER A 137 4.75 0.98 7.34
CA SER A 137 3.47 0.65 7.97
C SER A 137 3.31 1.27 9.35
N ASP A 138 4.38 1.42 10.13
CA ASP A 138 4.35 2.14 11.41
C ASP A 138 4.02 3.62 11.20
N GLU A 139 4.67 4.28 10.25
CA GLU A 139 4.38 5.68 9.91
C GLU A 139 2.95 5.85 9.40
N ALA A 140 2.48 4.93 8.55
CA ALA A 140 1.12 4.97 8.02
C ALA A 140 0.07 4.82 9.13
N ARG A 141 0.27 3.89 10.05
CA ARG A 141 -0.60 3.73 11.24
C ARG A 141 -0.62 4.97 12.11
N ALA A 142 0.54 5.52 12.44
CA ALA A 142 0.64 6.73 13.25
C ALA A 142 -0.12 7.89 12.61
N LYS A 143 0.05 8.09 11.30
CA LYS A 143 -0.66 9.13 10.54
C LYS A 143 -2.17 8.91 10.53
N HIS A 144 -2.61 7.68 10.26
CA HIS A 144 -4.04 7.35 10.28
C HIS A 144 -4.68 7.65 11.64
N HIS A 145 -4.03 7.25 12.74
CA HIS A 145 -4.55 7.51 14.07
C HIS A 145 -4.67 9.00 14.34
N GLU A 146 -3.68 9.79 13.94
CA GLU A 146 -3.72 11.25 14.10
C GLU A 146 -4.83 11.89 13.26
N PHE A 147 -4.99 11.47 11.99
CA PHE A 147 -6.09 11.93 11.13
C PHE A 147 -7.45 11.54 11.71
N ALA A 148 -7.61 10.28 12.13
CA ALA A 148 -8.85 9.78 12.71
C ALA A 148 -9.22 10.50 14.00
N ALA A 149 -8.26 10.80 14.87
CA ALA A 149 -8.48 11.58 16.10
C ALA A 149 -8.99 13.01 15.81
N ARG A 150 -8.65 13.55 14.64
CA ARG A 150 -9.14 14.86 14.16
C ARG A 150 -10.43 14.77 13.33
N GLY A 151 -11.02 13.58 13.20
CA GLY A 151 -12.20 13.35 12.35
C GLY A 151 -11.92 13.41 10.85
N GLN A 152 -10.65 13.35 10.43
CA GLN A 152 -10.22 13.39 9.03
C GLN A 152 -10.16 11.97 8.46
N ARG A 153 -10.86 11.72 7.35
CA ARG A 153 -10.99 10.40 6.73
C ARG A 153 -11.01 10.49 5.20
N GLY A 154 -10.30 11.44 4.65
CA GLY A 154 -10.19 11.64 3.22
C GLY A 154 -9.09 10.82 2.56
N ARG A 155 -8.80 11.15 1.30
CA ARG A 155 -7.75 10.52 0.51
C ARG A 155 -6.39 10.63 1.18
N TYR A 156 -5.62 9.55 1.14
CA TYR A 156 -4.31 9.37 1.78
C TYR A 156 -4.33 9.38 3.31
N GLN A 157 -5.50 9.16 3.93
CA GLN A 157 -5.67 9.16 5.38
C GLN A 157 -6.15 7.80 5.92
N GLY A 158 -6.33 6.81 5.03
CA GLY A 158 -6.80 5.46 5.35
C GLY A 158 -5.66 4.47 5.66
N LEU A 159 -6.03 3.19 5.67
CA LEU A 159 -5.14 2.05 5.95
C LEU A 159 -5.08 1.03 4.81
N THR A 160 -5.74 1.29 3.69
CA THR A 160 -5.71 0.46 2.48
C THR A 160 -4.71 1.05 1.50
N PHE A 161 -3.59 0.35 1.26
CA PHE A 161 -2.47 0.88 0.49
C PHE A 161 -2.35 0.20 -0.86
N TRP A 162 -2.37 0.99 -1.93
CA TRP A 162 -2.26 0.52 -3.31
C TRP A 162 -0.80 0.24 -3.68
N SER A 163 -0.20 -0.68 -2.95
CA SER A 163 1.20 -1.09 -3.03
C SER A 163 1.34 -2.54 -2.57
N PRO A 164 2.27 -3.34 -3.15
CA PRO A 164 3.34 -2.99 -4.09
C PRO A 164 2.93 -3.09 -5.56
N ASN A 165 3.73 -2.46 -6.45
CA ASN A 165 3.69 -2.71 -7.89
C ASN A 165 4.63 -3.88 -8.21
N ILE A 166 4.07 -5.04 -8.52
CA ILE A 166 4.80 -6.28 -8.83
C ILE A 166 4.71 -6.68 -10.31
N ASN A 167 4.44 -5.72 -11.19
CA ASN A 167 4.53 -5.96 -12.62
C ASN A 167 5.98 -6.20 -13.05
N ILE A 168 6.17 -7.07 -14.03
CA ILE A 168 7.48 -7.32 -14.63
C ILE A 168 7.84 -6.17 -15.57
N PHE A 169 8.99 -5.54 -15.35
CA PHE A 169 9.49 -4.44 -16.17
C PHE A 169 10.10 -4.98 -17.47
N ARG A 170 9.26 -5.23 -18.48
CA ARG A 170 9.68 -5.84 -19.76
C ARG A 170 9.93 -4.83 -20.89
N ASP A 171 9.39 -3.62 -20.81
CA ASP A 171 9.45 -2.61 -21.87
C ASP A 171 9.98 -1.29 -21.31
N PRO A 172 11.14 -0.79 -21.78
CA PRO A 172 11.72 0.46 -21.29
C PRO A 172 10.89 1.70 -21.61
N ARG A 173 9.91 1.58 -22.53
CA ARG A 173 8.96 2.68 -22.84
C ARG A 173 7.84 2.79 -21.82
N TRP A 174 7.71 1.84 -20.91
CA TRP A 174 6.72 1.93 -19.84
C TRP A 174 7.15 2.97 -18.80
N GLY A 175 6.31 4.01 -18.59
CA GLY A 175 6.60 5.15 -17.74
C GLY A 175 6.70 4.86 -16.24
N ARG A 176 6.37 3.63 -15.79
CA ARG A 176 6.31 3.24 -14.37
C ARG A 176 7.30 2.13 -13.98
N GLY A 177 8.32 1.89 -14.79
CA GLY A 177 9.31 0.84 -14.53
C GLY A 177 10.03 1.00 -13.18
N GLN A 178 10.30 2.23 -12.75
CA GLN A 178 10.94 2.53 -11.46
C GLN A 178 10.11 2.14 -10.23
N GLU A 179 8.81 1.97 -10.39
CA GLU A 179 7.91 1.53 -9.31
C GLU A 179 7.98 0.03 -9.04
N THR A 180 8.64 -0.74 -9.91
CA THR A 180 8.69 -2.20 -9.85
C THR A 180 9.97 -2.72 -9.25
N TYR A 181 10.02 -4.03 -8.99
CA TYR A 181 11.22 -4.73 -8.52
C TYR A 181 12.09 -5.29 -9.66
N GLY A 182 11.80 -4.93 -10.92
CA GLY A 182 12.60 -5.29 -12.09
C GLY A 182 11.96 -6.32 -12.99
N GLU A 183 12.80 -7.04 -13.74
CA GLU A 183 12.36 -7.97 -14.78
C GLU A 183 12.32 -9.45 -14.34
N ASP A 184 12.96 -9.78 -13.23
CA ASP A 184 13.06 -11.17 -12.74
C ASP A 184 11.82 -11.53 -11.90
N PRO A 185 11.06 -12.59 -12.28
CA PRO A 185 9.85 -12.99 -11.56
C PRO A 185 10.11 -13.50 -10.14
N TYR A 186 11.25 -14.17 -9.91
CA TYR A 186 11.57 -14.69 -8.59
C TYR A 186 11.97 -13.57 -7.63
N LEU A 187 12.85 -12.67 -8.04
CA LEU A 187 13.23 -11.49 -7.25
C LEU A 187 11.99 -10.65 -6.92
N THR A 188 11.15 -10.39 -7.93
CA THR A 188 9.90 -9.65 -7.74
C THR A 188 8.97 -10.34 -6.72
N SER A 189 8.87 -11.66 -6.79
CA SER A 189 8.08 -12.44 -5.84
C SER A 189 8.62 -12.31 -4.41
N ARG A 190 9.92 -12.45 -4.20
CA ARG A 190 10.52 -12.42 -2.85
C ARG A 190 10.49 -11.02 -2.24
N MET A 191 10.82 -9.99 -3.02
CA MET A 191 10.76 -8.59 -2.57
C MET A 191 9.33 -8.15 -2.31
N GLY A 192 8.41 -8.46 -3.23
CA GLY A 192 6.99 -8.16 -3.08
C GLY A 192 6.36 -8.86 -1.87
N LEU A 193 6.69 -10.13 -1.64
CA LEU A 193 6.22 -10.89 -0.48
C LEU A 193 6.69 -10.26 0.85
N SER A 194 7.96 -9.90 0.93
CA SER A 194 8.53 -9.23 2.10
C SER A 194 7.85 -7.88 2.34
N PHE A 195 7.62 -7.11 1.28
CA PHE A 195 6.94 -5.82 1.36
C PHE A 195 5.49 -5.97 1.85
N VAL A 196 4.73 -6.93 1.33
CA VAL A 196 3.36 -7.21 1.78
C VAL A 196 3.33 -7.60 3.25
N ARG A 197 4.20 -8.52 3.68
CA ARG A 197 4.26 -8.96 5.07
C ARG A 197 4.55 -7.82 6.03
N GLY A 198 5.52 -6.96 5.72
CA GLY A 198 5.84 -5.80 6.57
C GLY A 198 4.73 -4.74 6.56
N LEU A 199 3.98 -4.58 5.46
CA LEU A 199 2.81 -3.70 5.45
C LEU A 199 1.67 -4.28 6.30
N GLN A 200 1.35 -5.56 6.13
CA GLN A 200 0.20 -6.20 6.79
C GLN A 200 0.46 -6.54 8.25
N GLY A 201 1.74 -6.67 8.63
CA GLY A 201 2.15 -7.06 9.98
C GLY A 201 1.90 -8.54 10.26
N ASP A 202 2.17 -8.96 11.49
CA ASP A 202 2.17 -10.35 11.95
C ASP A 202 1.05 -10.66 12.97
N ASP A 203 0.17 -9.69 13.28
CA ASP A 203 -0.96 -9.94 14.16
C ASP A 203 -1.95 -10.92 13.48
N PRO A 204 -2.32 -12.02 14.17
CA PRO A 204 -3.14 -13.06 13.57
C PRO A 204 -4.59 -12.65 13.30
N VAL A 205 -5.06 -11.54 13.86
CA VAL A 205 -6.45 -11.09 13.78
C VAL A 205 -6.58 -9.75 13.05
N TYR A 206 -5.70 -8.81 13.35
CA TYR A 206 -5.80 -7.44 12.87
C TYR A 206 -4.62 -7.07 11.97
N ARG A 207 -4.93 -6.73 10.74
CA ARG A 207 -3.92 -6.20 9.82
C ARG A 207 -3.40 -4.85 10.31
N LYS A 208 -2.11 -4.63 10.13
CA LYS A 208 -1.48 -3.33 10.35
C LYS A 208 -1.92 -2.35 9.26
N LEU A 209 -1.83 -2.77 8.00
CA LEU A 209 -2.39 -2.12 6.81
C LEU A 209 -2.91 -3.21 5.85
N ASP A 210 -3.81 -2.86 4.94
CA ASP A 210 -4.14 -3.70 3.79
C ASP A 210 -3.16 -3.38 2.65
N ALA A 211 -2.45 -4.39 2.15
CA ALA A 211 -1.60 -4.27 0.97
C ALA A 211 -2.37 -4.64 -0.30
N THR A 212 -1.99 -4.08 -1.44
CA THR A 212 -2.61 -4.35 -2.73
C THR A 212 -1.57 -4.76 -3.77
N ALA A 213 -1.64 -6.00 -4.25
CA ALA A 213 -0.84 -6.45 -5.38
C ALA A 213 -1.34 -5.83 -6.68
N LYS A 214 -0.47 -5.08 -7.39
CA LYS A 214 -0.88 -4.38 -8.61
C LYS A 214 0.15 -4.47 -9.73
N HIS A 215 -0.28 -4.36 -10.97
CA HIS A 215 -1.61 -4.32 -11.56
C HIS A 215 -1.86 -5.65 -12.28
N PHE A 216 -2.90 -6.35 -11.94
CA PHE A 216 -3.18 -7.71 -12.42
C PHE A 216 -3.99 -7.65 -13.71
N ALA A 217 -3.42 -8.03 -14.89
CA ALA A 217 -2.09 -8.55 -15.08
C ALA A 217 -1.47 -8.04 -16.39
N VAL A 218 -0.15 -8.29 -16.57
CA VAL A 218 0.60 -8.00 -17.82
C VAL A 218 0.57 -6.52 -18.21
N HIS A 219 0.60 -5.61 -17.25
CA HIS A 219 0.35 -4.17 -17.42
C HIS A 219 1.52 -3.39 -18.06
N SER A 220 2.74 -3.87 -18.02
CA SER A 220 3.95 -3.13 -18.44
C SER A 220 4.09 -3.01 -19.96
N GLY A 221 3.28 -2.15 -20.56
CA GLY A 221 3.32 -1.78 -21.99
C GLY A 221 3.72 -0.32 -22.22
N PRO A 222 3.75 0.15 -23.47
CA PRO A 222 3.98 1.56 -23.77
C PRO A 222 2.98 2.46 -23.04
N GLU A 223 3.49 3.51 -22.37
CA GLU A 223 2.65 4.38 -21.54
C GLU A 223 1.53 5.07 -22.30
N ALA A 224 1.78 5.44 -23.57
CA ALA A 224 0.79 6.09 -24.42
C ALA A 224 -0.46 5.21 -24.70
N ASP A 225 -0.28 3.90 -24.64
CA ASP A 225 -1.33 2.92 -24.96
C ASP A 225 -1.95 2.29 -23.70
N ARG A 226 -1.62 2.78 -22.52
CA ARG A 226 -1.97 2.19 -21.23
C ARG A 226 -3.44 1.75 -21.12
N HIS A 227 -4.36 2.56 -21.64
CA HIS A 227 -5.80 2.30 -21.62
C HIS A 227 -6.33 1.50 -22.82
N HIS A 228 -5.48 1.16 -23.78
CA HIS A 228 -5.94 0.64 -25.06
C HIS A 228 -5.27 -0.65 -25.50
N PHE A 229 -4.06 -0.96 -25.02
CA PHE A 229 -3.35 -2.10 -25.52
C PHE A 229 -3.98 -3.43 -25.09
N ASP A 230 -3.89 -4.41 -25.98
CA ASP A 230 -4.35 -5.77 -25.74
C ASP A 230 -3.17 -6.74 -25.84
N VAL A 231 -2.89 -7.47 -24.79
CA VAL A 231 -1.76 -8.40 -24.74
C VAL A 231 -2.20 -9.84 -24.94
N HIS A 232 -1.44 -10.55 -25.77
CA HIS A 232 -1.67 -11.96 -26.09
C HIS A 232 -0.42 -12.80 -25.75
N PRO A 233 0.01 -12.86 -24.48
CA PRO A 233 1.15 -13.66 -24.08
C PRO A 233 0.85 -15.15 -24.28
N SER A 234 1.89 -15.95 -24.49
CA SER A 234 1.71 -17.39 -24.43
C SER A 234 1.29 -17.84 -23.01
N LYS A 235 0.70 -19.03 -22.89
CA LYS A 235 0.42 -19.58 -21.56
C LYS A 235 1.69 -19.78 -20.75
N ALA A 236 2.80 -20.20 -21.39
CA ALA A 236 4.09 -20.31 -20.73
C ALA A 236 4.53 -18.96 -20.16
N ASP A 237 4.49 -17.88 -20.96
CA ASP A 237 4.89 -16.55 -20.48
C ASP A 237 4.03 -16.08 -19.31
N LEU A 238 2.70 -16.37 -19.32
CA LEU A 238 1.85 -16.02 -18.19
C LEU A 238 2.30 -16.70 -16.90
N TYR A 239 2.48 -18.04 -16.93
CA TYR A 239 2.77 -18.83 -15.75
C TYR A 239 4.24 -18.79 -15.32
N ASP A 240 5.17 -18.54 -16.24
CA ASP A 240 6.59 -18.49 -15.92
C ASP A 240 7.09 -17.06 -15.61
N THR A 241 6.38 -16.03 -16.11
CA THR A 241 6.87 -14.64 -16.01
C THR A 241 5.89 -13.71 -15.29
N TYR A 242 4.62 -13.66 -15.73
CA TYR A 242 3.72 -12.60 -15.27
C TYR A 242 2.90 -12.95 -14.03
N PHE A 243 2.63 -14.21 -13.80
CA PHE A 243 1.84 -14.67 -12.65
C PHE A 243 2.64 -14.98 -11.38
N PRO A 244 3.92 -15.42 -11.43
CA PRO A 244 4.58 -15.92 -10.21
C PRO A 244 4.59 -14.96 -9.04
N ALA A 245 4.80 -13.67 -9.28
CA ALA A 245 4.79 -12.68 -8.19
C ALA A 245 3.39 -12.52 -7.58
N PHE A 246 2.33 -12.44 -8.39
CA PHE A 246 0.96 -12.36 -7.90
C PHE A 246 0.57 -13.64 -7.13
N GLU A 247 0.90 -14.81 -7.68
CA GLU A 247 0.63 -16.08 -7.03
C GLU A 247 1.31 -16.19 -5.66
N ALA A 248 2.58 -15.79 -5.57
CA ALA A 248 3.33 -15.77 -4.31
C ALA A 248 2.69 -14.83 -3.28
N LEU A 249 2.30 -13.62 -3.69
CA LEU A 249 1.67 -12.67 -2.78
C LEU A 249 0.29 -13.16 -2.30
N VAL A 250 -0.44 -13.87 -3.14
CA VAL A 250 -1.73 -14.47 -2.75
C VAL A 250 -1.53 -15.67 -1.82
N LYS A 251 -0.71 -16.66 -2.24
CA LYS A 251 -0.61 -17.95 -1.54
C LYS A 251 0.30 -17.94 -0.32
N GLU A 252 1.39 -17.16 -0.37
CA GLU A 252 2.39 -17.10 0.70
C GLU A 252 2.26 -15.82 1.55
N GLY A 253 1.76 -14.73 0.97
CA GLY A 253 1.64 -13.41 1.61
C GLY A 253 0.26 -13.10 2.16
N ASP A 254 -0.75 -13.88 1.80
CA ASP A 254 -2.16 -13.63 2.16
C ASP A 254 -2.51 -12.15 1.94
N VAL A 255 -2.15 -11.63 0.74
CA VAL A 255 -2.36 -10.22 0.38
C VAL A 255 -3.85 -9.88 0.40
N ASP A 256 -4.20 -8.77 1.04
CA ASP A 256 -5.60 -8.39 1.26
C ASP A 256 -6.31 -7.94 0.00
N ALA A 257 -5.59 -7.33 -0.95
CA ALA A 257 -6.19 -6.82 -2.17
C ALA A 257 -5.38 -7.13 -3.43
N VAL A 258 -6.09 -7.18 -4.56
CA VAL A 258 -5.52 -7.21 -5.90
C VAL A 258 -6.17 -6.13 -6.76
N MET A 259 -5.36 -5.33 -7.44
CA MET A 259 -5.84 -4.29 -8.36
C MET A 259 -5.76 -4.77 -9.80
N GLY A 260 -6.90 -4.76 -10.50
CA GLY A 260 -6.98 -5.05 -11.93
C GLY A 260 -6.28 -3.96 -12.75
N ALA A 261 -5.61 -4.38 -13.81
CA ALA A 261 -4.89 -3.48 -14.72
C ALA A 261 -5.82 -2.75 -15.70
N TYR A 262 -5.31 -1.71 -16.37
CA TYR A 262 -6.03 -0.97 -17.40
C TYR A 262 -6.21 -1.77 -18.69
N ASN A 263 -5.18 -2.50 -19.10
CA ASN A 263 -5.11 -3.20 -20.39
C ASN A 263 -6.07 -4.38 -20.50
N ARG A 264 -6.22 -4.84 -21.75
CA ARG A 264 -6.83 -6.14 -22.05
C ARG A 264 -5.81 -7.26 -22.03
N VAL A 265 -6.30 -8.45 -21.70
CA VAL A 265 -5.59 -9.71 -21.88
C VAL A 265 -6.49 -10.64 -22.66
N TYR A 266 -6.04 -11.07 -23.83
CA TYR A 266 -6.83 -11.90 -24.77
C TYR A 266 -8.18 -11.29 -25.15
N GLY A 267 -8.22 -9.97 -25.34
CA GLY A 267 -9.43 -9.24 -25.74
C GLY A 267 -10.37 -8.86 -24.60
N GLU A 268 -10.13 -9.32 -23.36
CA GLU A 268 -10.96 -8.96 -22.20
C GLU A 268 -10.25 -7.90 -21.35
N SER A 269 -10.97 -6.88 -20.88
CA SER A 269 -10.45 -5.95 -19.89
C SER A 269 -9.95 -6.71 -18.66
N ALA A 270 -8.69 -6.47 -18.22
CA ALA A 270 -8.13 -7.15 -17.08
C ALA A 270 -8.97 -6.96 -15.80
N SER A 271 -9.61 -5.78 -15.65
CA SER A 271 -10.49 -5.46 -14.53
C SER A 271 -11.87 -6.14 -14.60
N ALA A 272 -12.20 -6.86 -15.68
CA ALA A 272 -13.46 -7.60 -15.86
C ALA A 272 -13.26 -9.04 -16.37
N SER A 273 -12.01 -9.47 -16.58
CA SER A 273 -11.71 -10.77 -17.17
C SER A 273 -12.12 -11.93 -16.27
N GLN A 274 -12.98 -12.79 -16.80
CA GLN A 274 -13.35 -14.03 -16.11
C GLN A 274 -12.14 -14.95 -15.93
N PHE A 275 -11.28 -15.04 -16.94
CA PHE A 275 -10.07 -15.84 -16.87
C PHE A 275 -9.16 -15.36 -15.73
N LEU A 276 -8.83 -14.06 -15.67
CA LEU A 276 -7.91 -13.54 -14.66
C LEU A 276 -8.53 -13.57 -13.25
N LEU A 277 -9.73 -12.99 -13.09
CA LEU A 277 -10.28 -12.73 -11.76
C LEU A 277 -11.00 -13.91 -11.15
N ARG A 278 -11.76 -14.69 -11.96
CA ARG A 278 -12.51 -15.83 -11.47
C ARG A 278 -11.67 -17.11 -11.49
N ASP A 279 -11.10 -17.43 -12.67
CA ASP A 279 -10.49 -18.75 -12.87
C ASP A 279 -9.11 -18.81 -12.21
N VAL A 280 -8.21 -17.86 -12.52
CA VAL A 280 -6.86 -17.86 -11.96
C VAL A 280 -6.87 -17.36 -10.52
N LEU A 281 -7.33 -16.12 -10.28
CA LEU A 281 -7.20 -15.49 -8.95
C LEU A 281 -8.05 -16.21 -7.88
N ARG A 282 -9.35 -16.40 -8.13
CA ARG A 282 -10.24 -16.94 -7.11
C ARG A 282 -10.20 -18.47 -7.04
N ARG A 283 -10.30 -19.19 -8.17
CA ARG A 283 -10.40 -20.65 -8.18
C ARG A 283 -9.03 -21.31 -7.99
N ASP A 284 -8.02 -20.91 -8.80
CA ASP A 284 -6.76 -21.65 -8.84
C ASP A 284 -5.81 -21.23 -7.71
N TRP A 285 -5.79 -19.94 -7.34
CA TRP A 285 -4.96 -19.45 -6.24
C TRP A 285 -5.71 -19.33 -4.91
N GLY A 286 -7.03 -19.39 -4.89
CA GLY A 286 -7.84 -19.37 -3.67
C GLY A 286 -7.92 -18.00 -3.00
N PHE A 287 -7.69 -16.90 -3.74
CA PHE A 287 -7.73 -15.55 -3.22
C PHE A 287 -9.08 -15.21 -2.57
N LYS A 288 -9.05 -14.74 -1.33
CA LYS A 288 -10.24 -14.42 -0.53
C LYS A 288 -10.45 -12.94 -0.31
N GLY A 289 -9.42 -12.12 -0.53
CA GLY A 289 -9.45 -10.68 -0.34
C GLY A 289 -10.37 -9.94 -1.33
N TYR A 290 -10.23 -8.63 -1.44
CA TYR A 290 -11.05 -7.85 -2.35
C TYR A 290 -10.29 -7.49 -3.63
N VAL A 291 -11.04 -7.29 -4.72
CA VAL A 291 -10.51 -6.83 -6.02
C VAL A 291 -10.97 -5.40 -6.22
N MET A 292 -10.04 -4.54 -6.62
CA MET A 292 -10.35 -3.18 -7.05
C MET A 292 -9.87 -2.93 -8.47
N SER A 293 -10.42 -1.94 -9.14
CA SER A 293 -9.89 -1.44 -10.41
C SER A 293 -8.81 -0.40 -10.16
N ASP A 294 -7.92 -0.21 -11.12
CA ASP A 294 -7.09 1.00 -11.17
C ASP A 294 -7.98 2.24 -11.44
N CYS A 295 -7.44 3.44 -11.29
CA CYS A 295 -8.16 4.70 -11.45
C CYS A 295 -8.89 4.76 -12.79
N TRP A 296 -10.23 4.84 -12.76
CA TRP A 296 -11.11 4.82 -13.94
C TRP A 296 -11.03 3.57 -14.84
N ALA A 297 -10.29 2.51 -14.46
CA ALA A 297 -10.24 1.28 -15.27
C ALA A 297 -11.60 0.58 -15.43
N VAL A 298 -12.57 0.90 -14.59
CA VAL A 298 -13.96 0.47 -14.78
C VAL A 298 -14.55 1.08 -16.06
N ASP A 299 -14.18 2.32 -16.40
CA ASP A 299 -14.59 2.95 -17.66
C ASP A 299 -13.99 2.24 -18.88
N ASP A 300 -12.77 1.71 -18.76
CA ASP A 300 -12.09 0.99 -19.83
C ASP A 300 -12.84 -0.31 -20.22
N ILE A 301 -13.63 -0.89 -19.30
CA ILE A 301 -14.41 -2.10 -19.59
C ILE A 301 -15.39 -1.91 -20.76
N TRP A 302 -15.87 -0.69 -20.97
CA TRP A 302 -16.90 -0.39 -21.96
C TRP A 302 -16.59 0.79 -22.89
N LYS A 303 -15.63 1.66 -22.54
CA LYS A 303 -15.26 2.81 -23.37
C LYS A 303 -14.07 2.55 -24.28
N ASN A 304 -13.04 1.90 -23.74
CA ASN A 304 -11.74 1.76 -24.40
C ASN A 304 -11.43 0.32 -24.83
N HIS A 305 -12.29 -0.62 -24.50
CA HIS A 305 -12.10 -2.04 -24.77
C HIS A 305 -13.32 -2.67 -25.47
#